data_fd439a4bda7ae20351bed2ee6cfe174a
#
_entry.id   fd439a4bda7ae20351bed2ee6cfe174a
#
_cell.length_a   1.000
_cell.length_b   1.000
_cell.length_c   1.000
_cell.angle_alpha   90.00
_cell.angle_beta   90.00
_cell.angle_gamma   90.00
#
_symmetry.space_group_name_H-M   'P 1'
#
loop_
_entity.id
_entity.type
_entity.pdbx_description
1 polymer ?
#
loop_
_entity_poly.entity_id
_entity_poly.type
_entity_poly.pdbx_seq_one_letter_code
_entity_poly.pdbx_strand_id
1 'polypeptide(L)'
;MVELRYRAGKINDPGVHKIGIIALGSHLENHGPALPIDTDAKIGAHIAFQSSLMTGAKFLGIIFPAYELDEINHGIHVSLDELKENVINTLNSAKKFLNIEKVVIVNAHGGNIPLMAELWEIEEKTDLAIVFNNKVISSEGPHGGSGELSMAKVLGIIDESEVENQADVSRYEEVGLYGFTEARENDPNIEEGARDVEENGVYVDEEYGERLFNLAINSVILDVEKLLDF
;
A
#
# COMPACT_ATOMS: atom_id res chain seq x y z
N MET A 1 -8.25 -13.15 33.94
CA MET A 1 -8.04 -13.02 32.50
C MET A 1 -8.57 -11.65 32.11
N VAL A 2 -7.79 -10.82 31.39
CA VAL A 2 -8.26 -9.53 30.92
C VAL A 2 -9.13 -9.77 29.69
N GLU A 3 -10.37 -9.30 29.73
CA GLU A 3 -11.27 -9.35 28.58
C GLU A 3 -11.00 -8.13 27.68
N LEU A 4 -10.49 -8.39 26.48
CA LEU A 4 -10.32 -7.35 25.47
C LEU A 4 -11.61 -7.25 24.64
N ARG A 5 -12.28 -6.10 24.72
CA ARG A 5 -13.52 -5.82 23.98
C ARG A 5 -13.20 -5.02 22.74
N TYR A 6 -13.71 -5.52 21.61
CA TYR A 6 -13.61 -4.83 20.33
C TYR A 6 -14.99 -4.75 19.68
N ARG A 7 -15.47 -3.54 19.46
CA ARG A 7 -16.72 -3.29 18.73
C ARG A 7 -16.54 -2.05 17.89
N ALA A 8 -16.59 -2.20 16.57
CA ALA A 8 -16.54 -1.11 15.62
C ALA A 8 -17.16 -1.55 14.28
N GLY A 9 -17.38 -0.59 13.39
CA GLY A 9 -17.80 -0.81 12.03
C GLY A 9 -19.31 -1.02 11.82
N LYS A 10 -19.68 -1.20 10.55
CA LYS A 10 -21.06 -1.27 10.08
C LYS A 10 -21.51 -2.70 9.74
N ILE A 11 -20.61 -3.64 9.63
CA ILE A 11 -20.93 -5.04 9.35
C ILE A 11 -21.46 -5.68 10.64
N ASN A 12 -22.67 -6.25 10.58
CA ASN A 12 -23.33 -6.85 11.74
C ASN A 12 -22.90 -8.30 12.00
N ASP A 13 -22.17 -8.93 11.06
CA ASP A 13 -21.67 -10.28 11.24
C ASP A 13 -20.52 -10.28 12.26
N PRO A 14 -20.61 -11.05 13.37
CA PRO A 14 -19.55 -11.12 14.35
C PRO A 14 -18.25 -11.75 13.82
N GLY A 15 -18.30 -12.48 12.70
CA GLY A 15 -17.14 -13.03 12.00
C GLY A 15 -16.17 -11.96 11.52
N VAL A 16 -16.64 -10.71 11.31
CA VAL A 16 -15.79 -9.60 10.92
C VAL A 16 -14.65 -9.31 11.93
N HIS A 17 -14.89 -9.61 13.20
CA HIS A 17 -13.88 -9.43 14.26
C HIS A 17 -12.75 -10.46 14.24
N LYS A 18 -12.86 -11.48 13.38
CA LYS A 18 -11.79 -12.46 13.10
C LYS A 18 -11.01 -12.11 11.84
N ILE A 19 -11.35 -11.01 11.18
CA ILE A 19 -10.63 -10.50 10.02
C ILE A 19 -9.71 -9.38 10.46
N GLY A 20 -8.44 -9.46 10.04
CA GLY A 20 -7.45 -8.41 10.19
C GLY A 20 -7.25 -7.65 8.88
N ILE A 21 -6.93 -6.36 8.97
CA ILE A 21 -6.48 -5.55 7.84
C ILE A 21 -5.11 -5.00 8.22
N ILE A 22 -4.10 -5.28 7.39
CA ILE A 22 -2.73 -4.80 7.59
C ILE A 22 -2.25 -4.08 6.35
N ALA A 23 -1.47 -3.00 6.53
CA ALA A 23 -0.88 -2.27 5.42
C ALA A 23 0.55 -2.75 5.14
N LEU A 24 0.91 -2.76 3.86
CA LEU A 24 2.27 -2.81 3.33
C LEU A 24 2.51 -1.52 2.53
N GLY A 25 3.62 -0.85 2.79
CA GLY A 25 4.05 0.31 2.02
C GLY A 25 5.52 0.60 2.31
N SER A 26 6.21 1.29 1.42
CA SER A 26 7.58 1.69 1.69
C SER A 26 7.64 2.82 2.72
N HIS A 27 8.62 2.77 3.62
CA HIS A 27 8.88 3.80 4.61
C HIS A 27 10.10 4.66 4.28
N LEU A 28 10.97 4.17 3.40
CA LEU A 28 12.28 4.76 3.11
C LEU A 28 12.54 4.79 1.60
N GLU A 29 11.65 5.45 0.86
CA GLU A 29 11.68 5.51 -0.58
C GLU A 29 11.52 6.95 -1.07
N ASN A 30 12.32 7.35 -2.05
CA ASN A 30 12.19 8.67 -2.66
C ASN A 30 10.99 8.72 -3.60
N HIS A 31 10.16 9.75 -3.42
CA HIS A 31 8.99 10.04 -4.25
C HIS A 31 9.11 11.43 -4.92
N GLY A 32 10.33 11.96 -4.99
CA GLY A 32 10.59 13.33 -5.44
C GLY A 32 10.49 14.36 -4.31
N PRO A 33 10.69 15.65 -4.61
CA PRO A 33 10.84 16.70 -3.61
C PRO A 33 9.54 17.09 -2.89
N ALA A 34 8.37 16.86 -3.49
CA ALA A 34 7.09 17.25 -2.91
C ALA A 34 6.50 16.22 -1.95
N LEU A 35 7.03 14.99 -1.91
CA LEU A 35 6.50 13.88 -1.14
C LEU A 35 7.50 13.37 -0.11
N PRO A 36 7.06 12.98 1.11
CA PRO A 36 7.94 12.40 2.10
C PRO A 36 8.32 10.96 1.78
N ILE A 37 9.45 10.50 2.34
CA ILE A 37 10.00 9.15 2.13
C ILE A 37 9.11 8.01 2.66
N ASP A 38 8.06 8.31 3.39
CA ASP A 38 7.09 7.37 3.96
C ASP A 38 5.68 7.54 3.37
N THR A 39 5.62 8.04 2.13
CA THR A 39 4.35 8.30 1.40
C THR A 39 3.49 7.05 1.31
N ASP A 40 4.03 5.96 0.79
CA ASP A 40 3.30 4.68 0.63
C ASP A 40 2.80 4.14 1.96
N ALA A 41 3.67 4.20 2.98
CA ALA A 41 3.32 3.77 4.32
C ALA A 41 2.10 4.53 4.86
N LYS A 42 2.05 5.84 4.66
CA LYS A 42 0.93 6.70 5.11
C LYS A 42 -0.34 6.46 4.30
N ILE A 43 -0.22 6.31 2.98
CA ILE A 43 -1.33 5.98 2.08
C ILE A 43 -1.92 4.62 2.45
N GLY A 44 -1.10 3.58 2.53
CA GLY A 44 -1.54 2.23 2.88
C GLY A 44 -2.15 2.15 4.27
N ALA A 45 -1.55 2.81 5.26
CA ALA A 45 -2.08 2.85 6.62
C ALA A 45 -3.43 3.59 6.68
N HIS A 46 -3.60 4.68 5.93
CA HIS A 46 -4.88 5.39 5.86
C HIS A 46 -5.99 4.50 5.28
N ILE A 47 -5.73 3.83 4.15
CA ILE A 47 -6.69 2.93 3.51
C ILE A 47 -7.08 1.79 4.46
N ALA A 48 -6.10 1.11 5.05
CA ALA A 48 -6.32 -0.01 5.97
C ALA A 48 -7.09 0.43 7.22
N PHE A 49 -6.75 1.57 7.80
CA PHE A 49 -7.42 2.12 8.99
C PHE A 49 -8.88 2.52 8.68
N GLN A 50 -9.12 3.28 7.60
CA GLN A 50 -10.48 3.69 7.23
C GLN A 50 -11.36 2.48 6.90
N SER A 51 -10.82 1.49 6.19
CA SER A 51 -11.53 0.24 5.91
C SER A 51 -11.89 -0.51 7.19
N SER A 52 -11.01 -0.51 8.20
CA SER A 52 -11.29 -1.12 9.50
C SER A 52 -12.42 -0.43 10.24
N LEU A 53 -12.48 0.91 10.20
CA LEU A 53 -13.56 1.69 10.81
C LEU A 53 -14.91 1.44 10.11
N MET A 54 -14.89 1.26 8.79
CA MET A 54 -16.10 1.03 8.01
C MET A 54 -16.65 -0.39 8.20
N THR A 55 -15.78 -1.41 8.25
CA THR A 55 -16.19 -2.81 8.32
C THR A 55 -16.36 -3.33 9.74
N GLY A 56 -15.47 -2.97 10.64
CA GLY A 56 -15.30 -3.57 11.95
C GLY A 56 -14.22 -4.66 11.99
N ALA A 57 -13.54 -4.93 10.89
CA ALA A 57 -12.32 -5.74 10.89
C ALA A 57 -11.22 -5.07 11.72
N LYS A 58 -10.30 -5.85 12.27
CA LYS A 58 -9.26 -5.31 13.14
C LYS A 58 -8.14 -4.68 12.33
N PHE A 59 -7.83 -3.41 12.58
CA PHE A 59 -6.62 -2.79 12.06
C PHE A 59 -5.40 -3.36 12.78
N LEU A 60 -4.52 -4.02 12.04
CA LEU A 60 -3.32 -4.67 12.57
C LEU A 60 -2.07 -3.77 12.51
N GLY A 61 -2.20 -2.57 11.95
CA GLY A 61 -1.09 -1.65 11.76
C GLY A 61 -0.46 -1.77 10.38
N ILE A 62 0.83 -1.49 10.32
CA ILE A 62 1.63 -1.50 9.09
C ILE A 62 2.92 -2.27 9.32
N ILE A 63 3.37 -3.01 8.31
CA ILE A 63 4.67 -3.67 8.30
C ILE A 63 5.72 -2.66 7.82
N PHE A 64 6.77 -2.48 8.60
CA PHE A 64 7.80 -1.47 8.37
C PHE A 64 8.65 -1.75 7.11
N PRO A 65 9.26 -2.94 6.90
CA PRO A 65 10.10 -3.16 5.73
C PRO A 65 9.28 -3.35 4.45
N ALA A 66 9.87 -2.96 3.33
CA ALA A 66 9.35 -3.18 1.99
C ALA A 66 10.41 -3.83 1.10
N TYR A 67 9.99 -4.51 0.04
CA TYR A 67 10.84 -5.04 -1.01
C TYR A 67 10.78 -4.13 -2.23
N GLU A 68 11.86 -4.07 -3.00
CA GLU A 68 11.91 -3.39 -4.29
C GLU A 68 12.71 -4.23 -5.30
N LEU A 69 12.46 -4.01 -6.59
CA LEU A 69 13.22 -4.63 -7.67
C LEU A 69 14.69 -4.17 -7.64
N ASP A 70 15.61 -5.08 -7.95
CA ASP A 70 17.04 -4.80 -7.88
C ASP A 70 17.48 -3.65 -8.80
N GLU A 71 16.74 -3.41 -9.89
CA GLU A 71 16.97 -2.33 -10.85
C GLU A 71 16.54 -0.96 -10.35
N ILE A 72 15.79 -0.89 -9.23
CA ILE A 72 15.25 0.34 -8.64
C ILE A 72 15.90 0.57 -7.27
N ASN A 73 16.79 1.54 -7.18
CA ASN A 73 17.60 1.79 -5.98
C ASN A 73 17.42 3.21 -5.42
N HIS A 74 16.19 3.70 -5.36
CA HIS A 74 15.85 5.04 -4.84
C HIS A 74 15.38 5.03 -3.38
N GLY A 75 15.58 3.92 -2.68
CA GLY A 75 15.19 3.74 -1.28
C GLY A 75 16.05 2.73 -0.53
N ILE A 76 15.60 2.36 0.66
CA ILE A 76 16.19 1.31 1.49
C ILE A 76 15.16 0.21 1.65
N HIS A 77 15.45 -0.95 1.07
CA HIS A 77 14.54 -2.08 1.00
C HIS A 77 15.20 -3.34 1.55
N VAL A 78 14.39 -4.35 1.84
CA VAL A 78 14.83 -5.68 2.28
C VAL A 78 14.63 -6.69 1.16
N SER A 79 15.19 -7.89 1.28
CA SER A 79 14.91 -8.97 0.35
C SER A 79 13.46 -9.43 0.44
N LEU A 80 12.92 -10.03 -0.64
CA LEU A 80 11.56 -10.58 -0.68
C LEU A 80 11.35 -11.62 0.43
N ASP A 81 12.35 -12.47 0.70
CA ASP A 81 12.30 -13.46 1.78
C ASP A 81 12.19 -12.80 3.15
N GLU A 82 12.92 -11.72 3.41
CA GLU A 82 12.85 -10.98 4.67
C GLU A 82 11.49 -10.29 4.84
N LEU A 83 10.94 -9.69 3.79
CA LEU A 83 9.58 -9.14 3.81
C LEU A 83 8.57 -10.24 4.12
N LYS A 84 8.63 -11.38 3.42
CA LYS A 84 7.77 -12.55 3.65
C LYS A 84 7.80 -13.01 5.11
N GLU A 85 9.00 -13.18 5.67
CA GLU A 85 9.15 -13.60 7.08
C GLU A 85 8.58 -12.55 8.05
N ASN A 86 8.72 -11.26 7.78
CA ASN A 86 8.11 -10.19 8.60
C ASN A 86 6.57 -10.26 8.55
N VAL A 87 5.99 -10.54 7.37
CA VAL A 87 4.55 -10.75 7.21
C VAL A 87 4.11 -11.96 8.04
N ILE A 88 4.75 -13.12 7.88
CA ILE A 88 4.42 -14.36 8.59
C ILE A 88 4.48 -14.15 10.11
N ASN A 89 5.54 -13.54 10.62
CA ASN A 89 5.72 -13.31 12.05
C ASN A 89 4.64 -12.38 12.63
N THR A 90 4.28 -11.34 11.88
CA THR A 90 3.24 -10.39 12.27
C THR A 90 1.86 -11.07 12.29
N LEU A 91 1.54 -11.83 11.25
CA LEU A 91 0.26 -12.53 11.14
C LEU A 91 0.11 -13.65 12.17
N ASN A 92 1.16 -14.42 12.46
CA ASN A 92 1.15 -15.42 13.53
C ASN A 92 0.91 -14.77 14.90
N SER A 93 1.48 -13.60 15.14
CA SER A 93 1.22 -12.82 16.36
C SER A 93 -0.23 -12.35 16.43
N ALA A 94 -0.78 -11.84 15.32
CA ALA A 94 -2.18 -11.42 15.23
C ALA A 94 -3.13 -12.61 15.47
N LYS A 95 -2.89 -13.76 14.84
CA LYS A 95 -3.64 -15.00 15.05
C LYS A 95 -3.64 -15.39 16.53
N LYS A 96 -2.45 -15.46 17.12
CA LYS A 96 -2.27 -15.93 18.51
C LYS A 96 -2.93 -15.02 19.54
N PHE A 97 -2.81 -13.70 19.39
CA PHE A 97 -3.20 -12.75 20.45
C PHE A 97 -4.53 -12.05 20.18
N LEU A 98 -4.95 -11.95 18.91
CA LEU A 98 -6.18 -11.26 18.51
C LEU A 98 -7.25 -12.22 17.96
N ASN A 99 -6.96 -13.51 17.89
CA ASN A 99 -7.87 -14.53 17.33
C ASN A 99 -8.29 -14.21 15.88
N ILE A 100 -7.34 -13.80 15.05
CA ILE A 100 -7.55 -13.56 13.62
C ILE A 100 -7.54 -14.91 12.89
N GLU A 101 -8.44 -15.08 11.96
CA GLU A 101 -8.58 -16.26 11.09
C GLU A 101 -8.36 -15.90 9.61
N LYS A 102 -8.57 -14.63 9.24
CA LYS A 102 -8.50 -14.13 7.86
C LYS A 102 -7.86 -12.76 7.83
N VAL A 103 -7.20 -12.41 6.73
CA VAL A 103 -6.48 -11.13 6.60
C VAL A 103 -6.65 -10.52 5.22
N VAL A 104 -6.85 -9.21 5.17
CA VAL A 104 -6.63 -8.40 3.97
C VAL A 104 -5.31 -7.65 4.14
N ILE A 105 -4.37 -7.90 3.23
CA ILE A 105 -3.12 -7.14 3.11
C ILE A 105 -3.38 -6.01 2.10
N VAL A 106 -3.27 -4.77 2.54
CA VAL A 106 -3.41 -3.57 1.71
C VAL A 106 -2.02 -3.15 1.26
N ASN A 107 -1.68 -3.41 0.02
CA ASN A 107 -0.40 -3.02 -0.55
C ASN A 107 -0.49 -1.63 -1.19
N ALA A 108 0.42 -0.74 -0.79
CA ALA A 108 0.55 0.62 -1.29
C ALA A 108 1.98 0.91 -1.81
N HIS A 109 2.71 -0.12 -2.26
CA HIS A 109 4.05 0.01 -2.81
C HIS A 109 4.25 -0.99 -3.96
N GLY A 110 4.64 -0.48 -5.12
CA GLY A 110 4.78 -1.29 -6.34
C GLY A 110 5.78 -2.43 -6.18
N GLY A 111 6.91 -2.18 -5.55
CA GLY A 111 7.95 -3.17 -5.30
C GLY A 111 7.48 -4.40 -4.51
N ASN A 112 6.43 -4.28 -3.68
CA ASN A 112 5.90 -5.40 -2.92
C ASN A 112 5.03 -6.38 -3.76
N ILE A 113 4.71 -6.09 -5.02
CA ILE A 113 3.85 -6.94 -5.86
C ILE A 113 4.35 -8.39 -5.97
N PRO A 114 5.66 -8.67 -6.09
CA PRO A 114 6.17 -10.04 -6.14
C PRO A 114 5.77 -10.92 -4.94
N LEU A 115 5.46 -10.32 -3.77
CA LEU A 115 4.97 -11.07 -2.62
C LEU A 115 3.67 -11.84 -2.91
N MET A 116 2.90 -11.44 -3.93
CA MET A 116 1.69 -12.18 -4.34
C MET A 116 1.99 -13.62 -4.76
N ALA A 117 3.14 -13.89 -5.36
CA ALA A 117 3.55 -15.23 -5.74
C ALA A 117 3.86 -16.13 -4.53
N GLU A 118 4.14 -15.51 -3.38
CA GLU A 118 4.50 -16.18 -2.14
C GLU A 118 3.31 -16.36 -1.17
N LEU A 119 2.11 -15.89 -1.52
CA LEU A 119 0.94 -15.91 -0.61
C LEU A 119 0.58 -17.31 -0.15
N TRP A 120 0.71 -18.33 -1.02
CA TRP A 120 0.43 -19.72 -0.68
C TRP A 120 1.32 -20.22 0.47
N GLU A 121 2.59 -19.83 0.50
CA GLU A 121 3.53 -20.18 1.58
C GLU A 121 3.19 -19.44 2.87
N ILE A 122 2.77 -18.17 2.76
CA ILE A 122 2.35 -17.37 3.92
C ILE A 122 1.07 -17.97 4.53
N GLU A 123 0.09 -18.36 3.70
CA GLU A 123 -1.13 -19.03 4.16
C GLU A 123 -0.83 -20.38 4.83
N GLU A 124 0.06 -21.20 4.24
CA GLU A 124 0.47 -22.48 4.82
C GLU A 124 1.14 -22.30 6.20
N LYS A 125 2.07 -21.34 6.32
CA LYS A 125 2.81 -21.09 7.57
C LYS A 125 1.98 -20.42 8.66
N THR A 126 0.93 -19.68 8.29
CA THR A 126 0.09 -18.96 9.24
C THR A 126 -1.24 -19.66 9.50
N ASP A 127 -1.68 -20.54 8.60
CA ASP A 127 -3.03 -21.14 8.59
C ASP A 127 -4.09 -20.02 8.69
N LEU A 128 -3.96 -19.00 7.82
CA LEU A 128 -4.89 -17.89 7.64
C LEU A 128 -5.32 -17.82 6.19
N ALA A 129 -6.57 -17.44 5.92
CA ALA A 129 -6.98 -17.07 4.56
C ALA A 129 -6.56 -15.62 4.29
N ILE A 130 -5.87 -15.38 3.18
CA ILE A 130 -5.27 -14.07 2.87
C ILE A 130 -5.77 -13.53 1.54
N VAL A 131 -6.18 -12.27 1.53
CA VAL A 131 -6.42 -11.49 0.31
C VAL A 131 -5.36 -10.39 0.23
N PHE A 132 -4.68 -10.30 -0.92
CA PHE A 132 -3.71 -9.25 -1.20
C PHE A 132 -4.36 -8.20 -2.11
N ASN A 133 -4.57 -7.00 -1.57
CA ASN A 133 -5.26 -5.92 -2.26
C ASN A 133 -4.25 -4.90 -2.82
N ASN A 134 -4.15 -4.83 -4.15
CA ASN A 134 -3.30 -3.89 -4.90
C ASN A 134 -4.11 -2.75 -5.53
N LYS A 135 -5.31 -2.43 -5.01
CA LYS A 135 -6.20 -1.51 -5.70
C LYS A 135 -5.62 -0.10 -5.83
N VAL A 136 -4.93 0.39 -4.82
CA VAL A 136 -4.30 1.71 -4.87
C VAL A 136 -3.22 1.73 -5.95
N ILE A 137 -2.28 0.79 -5.94
CA ILE A 137 -1.20 0.69 -6.94
C ILE A 137 -1.75 0.67 -8.37
N SER A 138 -2.82 -0.11 -8.61
CA SER A 138 -3.43 -0.19 -9.95
C SER A 138 -4.20 1.05 -10.39
N SER A 139 -4.31 2.07 -9.54
CA SER A 139 -5.18 3.23 -9.76
C SER A 139 -4.50 4.59 -9.60
N GLU A 140 -3.38 4.65 -8.90
CA GLU A 140 -2.69 5.91 -8.57
C GLU A 140 -1.83 6.48 -9.71
N GLY A 141 -1.43 5.62 -10.64
CA GLY A 141 -0.57 6.03 -11.76
C GLY A 141 0.92 5.92 -11.44
N PRO A 142 1.76 6.75 -12.09
CA PRO A 142 3.21 6.69 -11.94
C PRO A 142 3.69 7.00 -10.52
N HIS A 143 4.81 6.36 -10.12
CA HIS A 143 5.52 6.63 -8.87
C HIS A 143 5.89 8.13 -8.73
N GLY A 144 5.63 8.72 -7.56
CA GLY A 144 5.81 10.16 -7.35
C GLY A 144 4.92 11.05 -8.21
N GLY A 145 3.91 10.47 -8.89
CA GLY A 145 3.07 11.14 -9.88
C GLY A 145 1.83 11.81 -9.29
N SER A 146 0.92 12.22 -10.19
CA SER A 146 -0.27 13.01 -9.83
C SER A 146 -1.21 12.32 -8.85
N GLY A 147 -1.31 10.97 -8.88
CA GLY A 147 -2.15 10.23 -7.96
C GLY A 147 -1.65 10.28 -6.53
N GLU A 148 -0.37 9.99 -6.31
CA GLU A 148 0.24 10.05 -4.99
C GLU A 148 0.29 11.48 -4.46
N LEU A 149 0.65 12.48 -5.28
CA LEU A 149 0.59 13.88 -4.91
C LEU A 149 -0.80 14.30 -4.46
N SER A 150 -1.83 13.85 -5.17
CA SER A 150 -3.24 14.16 -4.87
C SER A 150 -3.70 13.48 -3.59
N MET A 151 -3.33 12.22 -3.36
CA MET A 151 -3.58 11.52 -2.09
C MET A 151 -2.80 12.15 -0.92
N ALA A 152 -1.54 12.55 -1.16
CA ALA A 152 -0.73 13.24 -0.17
C ALA A 152 -1.33 14.60 0.21
N LYS A 153 -1.98 15.30 -0.73
CA LYS A 153 -2.75 16.53 -0.45
C LYS A 153 -3.90 16.27 0.51
N VAL A 154 -4.69 15.23 0.27
CA VAL A 154 -5.79 14.81 1.16
C VAL A 154 -5.28 14.48 2.57
N LEU A 155 -4.11 13.85 2.67
CA LEU A 155 -3.48 13.51 3.96
C LEU A 155 -2.78 14.69 4.63
N GLY A 156 -2.57 15.81 3.93
CA GLY A 156 -1.84 16.98 4.42
C GLY A 156 -0.34 16.71 4.63
N ILE A 157 0.25 15.84 3.81
CA ILE A 157 1.67 15.44 3.89
C ILE A 157 2.51 15.94 2.71
N ILE A 158 1.92 16.60 1.73
CA ILE A 158 2.59 17.17 0.56
C ILE A 158 3.30 18.48 0.92
N ASP A 159 4.48 18.71 0.32
CA ASP A 159 5.07 20.04 0.24
C ASP A 159 4.65 20.73 -1.05
N GLU A 160 3.61 21.56 -0.96
CA GLU A 160 3.04 22.25 -2.13
C GLU A 160 4.03 23.21 -2.80
N SER A 161 5.05 23.68 -2.09
CA SER A 161 6.07 24.57 -2.66
C SER A 161 7.03 23.86 -3.61
N GLU A 162 7.09 22.53 -3.53
CA GLU A 162 7.97 21.69 -4.34
C GLU A 162 7.26 21.01 -5.53
N VAL A 163 5.96 21.18 -5.69
CA VAL A 163 5.18 20.54 -6.77
C VAL A 163 5.68 20.91 -8.17
N GLU A 164 6.10 22.18 -8.38
CA GLU A 164 6.67 22.61 -9.66
C GLU A 164 8.01 21.90 -9.96
N ASN A 165 8.78 21.58 -8.90
CA ASN A 165 10.05 20.87 -9.03
C ASN A 165 9.84 19.36 -9.24
N GLN A 166 8.72 18.81 -8.80
CA GLN A 166 8.38 17.38 -8.89
C GLN A 166 8.40 16.88 -10.35
N ALA A 167 8.03 17.71 -11.32
CA ALA A 167 8.02 17.35 -12.74
C ALA A 167 9.41 17.43 -13.42
N ASP A 168 10.44 17.89 -12.71
CA ASP A 168 11.82 17.93 -13.26
C ASP A 168 12.49 16.55 -13.14
N VAL A 169 12.07 15.62 -13.99
CA VAL A 169 12.60 14.24 -14.02
C VAL A 169 14.10 14.17 -14.34
N SER A 170 14.71 15.24 -14.87
CA SER A 170 16.14 15.30 -15.09
C SER A 170 16.93 15.46 -13.77
N ARG A 171 16.29 16.00 -12.76
CA ARG A 171 16.84 16.23 -11.43
C ARG A 171 16.33 15.19 -10.42
N TYR A 172 15.11 14.75 -10.57
CA TYR A 172 14.42 13.81 -9.66
C TYR A 172 14.04 12.56 -10.46
N GLU A 173 15.06 11.75 -10.73
CA GLU A 173 15.00 10.58 -11.61
C GLU A 173 14.03 9.50 -11.08
N GLU A 174 13.72 9.53 -9.79
CA GLU A 174 12.76 8.64 -9.14
C GLU A 174 11.31 8.91 -9.55
N VAL A 175 10.96 10.15 -9.90
CA VAL A 175 9.58 10.48 -10.31
C VAL A 175 9.23 9.80 -11.63
N GLY A 176 8.14 9.04 -11.62
CA GLY A 176 7.77 8.16 -12.73
C GLY A 176 8.75 7.01 -12.96
N LEU A 177 9.74 6.81 -12.07
CA LEU A 177 10.88 5.91 -12.27
C LEU A 177 11.65 6.24 -13.57
N TYR A 178 11.69 7.53 -13.92
CA TYR A 178 12.23 8.01 -15.21
C TYR A 178 13.70 7.65 -15.43
N GLY A 179 14.54 7.74 -14.39
CA GLY A 179 15.97 7.45 -14.46
C GLY A 179 16.32 5.96 -14.49
N PHE A 180 15.37 5.08 -14.20
CA PHE A 180 15.60 3.64 -14.04
C PHE A 180 15.45 2.89 -15.36
N THR A 181 16.39 3.11 -16.30
CA THR A 181 16.31 2.61 -17.69
C THR A 181 16.10 1.11 -17.76
N GLU A 182 16.80 0.31 -16.94
CA GLU A 182 16.70 -1.15 -16.94
C GLU A 182 15.30 -1.60 -16.49
N ALA A 183 14.76 -0.99 -15.45
CA ALA A 183 13.39 -1.28 -14.99
C ALA A 183 12.35 -0.91 -16.06
N ARG A 184 12.53 0.22 -16.75
CA ARG A 184 11.67 0.66 -17.87
C ARG A 184 11.73 -0.29 -19.06
N GLU A 185 12.90 -0.85 -19.36
CA GLU A 185 13.06 -1.84 -20.44
C GLU A 185 12.40 -3.18 -20.08
N ASN A 186 12.37 -3.54 -18.81
CA ASN A 186 11.84 -4.81 -18.30
C ASN A 186 10.33 -4.79 -18.01
N ASP A 187 9.77 -3.64 -17.61
CA ASP A 187 8.35 -3.50 -17.30
C ASP A 187 7.67 -2.38 -18.12
N PRO A 188 6.76 -2.74 -19.05
CA PRO A 188 6.02 -1.77 -19.85
C PRO A 188 5.18 -0.77 -19.04
N ASN A 189 4.74 -1.13 -17.83
CA ASN A 189 3.97 -0.21 -16.98
C ASN A 189 4.87 0.87 -16.39
N ILE A 190 6.11 0.52 -16.04
CA ILE A 190 7.12 1.50 -15.59
C ILE A 190 7.46 2.44 -16.74
N GLU A 191 7.67 1.91 -17.94
CA GLU A 191 7.93 2.73 -19.13
C GLU A 191 6.76 3.67 -19.44
N GLU A 192 5.51 3.21 -19.38
CA GLU A 192 4.32 4.04 -19.59
C GLU A 192 4.24 5.16 -18.52
N GLY A 193 4.49 4.82 -17.26
CA GLY A 193 4.51 5.80 -16.17
C GLY A 193 5.59 6.86 -16.32
N ALA A 194 6.80 6.47 -16.73
CA ALA A 194 7.90 7.39 -16.98
C ALA A 194 7.56 8.37 -18.13
N ARG A 195 6.98 7.86 -19.21
CA ARG A 195 6.53 8.70 -20.33
C ARG A 195 5.39 9.62 -19.95
N ASP A 196 4.43 9.16 -19.16
CA ASP A 196 3.32 10.00 -18.73
C ASP A 196 3.82 11.22 -17.95
N VAL A 197 4.75 11.04 -17.03
CA VAL A 197 5.34 12.16 -16.29
C VAL A 197 6.17 13.06 -17.20
N GLU A 198 6.96 12.50 -18.11
CA GLU A 198 7.79 13.29 -19.05
C GLU A 198 6.93 14.16 -20.01
N GLU A 199 5.84 13.60 -20.54
CA GLU A 199 5.00 14.26 -21.55
C GLU A 199 3.95 15.19 -20.92
N ASN A 200 3.36 14.81 -19.82
CA ASN A 200 2.21 15.47 -19.20
C ASN A 200 2.55 16.21 -17.90
N GLY A 201 3.74 15.95 -17.31
CA GLY A 201 4.11 16.46 -16.01
C GLY A 201 3.29 15.85 -14.89
N VAL A 202 3.25 16.55 -13.76
CA VAL A 202 2.45 16.16 -12.59
C VAL A 202 1.54 17.29 -12.13
N TYR A 203 0.44 16.94 -11.50
CA TYR A 203 -0.51 17.90 -10.91
C TYR A 203 -1.03 17.40 -9.57
N VAL A 204 -1.62 18.32 -8.79
CA VAL A 204 -2.27 18.04 -7.52
C VAL A 204 -3.76 18.38 -7.63
N ASP A 205 -4.61 17.41 -7.35
CA ASP A 205 -6.07 17.56 -7.33
C ASP A 205 -6.64 16.82 -6.13
N GLU A 206 -7.08 17.56 -5.12
CA GLU A 206 -7.60 16.99 -3.87
C GLU A 206 -8.83 16.10 -4.11
N GLU A 207 -9.73 16.47 -5.03
CA GLU A 207 -10.90 15.64 -5.38
C GLU A 207 -10.47 14.33 -6.05
N TYR A 208 -9.41 14.36 -6.85
CA TYR A 208 -8.83 13.15 -7.43
C TYR A 208 -8.24 12.24 -6.35
N GLY A 209 -7.49 12.81 -5.41
CA GLY A 209 -6.97 12.07 -4.26
C GLY A 209 -8.07 11.42 -3.40
N GLU A 210 -9.16 12.15 -3.13
CA GLU A 210 -10.33 11.58 -2.44
C GLU A 210 -10.99 10.43 -3.23
N ARG A 211 -11.09 10.55 -4.56
CA ARG A 211 -11.62 9.46 -5.41
C ARG A 211 -10.75 8.22 -5.36
N LEU A 212 -9.41 8.38 -5.39
CA LEU A 212 -8.48 7.26 -5.28
C LEU A 212 -8.59 6.56 -3.92
N PHE A 213 -8.64 7.31 -2.82
CA PHE A 213 -8.88 6.73 -1.50
C PHE A 213 -10.21 6.00 -1.40
N ASN A 214 -11.29 6.60 -1.88
CA ASN A 214 -12.60 5.98 -1.86
C ASN A 214 -12.64 4.68 -2.68
N LEU A 215 -11.97 4.65 -3.84
CA LEU A 215 -11.85 3.47 -4.68
C LEU A 215 -11.08 2.34 -3.96
N ALA A 216 -9.94 2.65 -3.35
CA ALA A 216 -9.13 1.68 -2.63
C ALA A 216 -9.84 1.17 -1.36
N ILE A 217 -10.41 2.07 -0.55
CA ILE A 217 -11.15 1.71 0.66
C ILE A 217 -12.33 0.80 0.33
N ASN A 218 -13.12 1.14 -0.70
CA ASN A 218 -14.25 0.30 -1.12
C ASN A 218 -13.79 -1.06 -1.61
N SER A 219 -12.64 -1.16 -2.29
CA SER A 219 -12.07 -2.45 -2.69
C SER A 219 -11.74 -3.32 -1.49
N VAL A 220 -11.10 -2.75 -0.46
CA VAL A 220 -10.79 -3.47 0.79
C VAL A 220 -12.06 -3.90 1.53
N ILE A 221 -13.10 -3.06 1.57
CA ILE A 221 -14.41 -3.42 2.16
C ILE A 221 -15.01 -4.65 1.46
N LEU A 222 -15.00 -4.66 0.11
CA LEU A 222 -15.48 -5.81 -0.67
C LEU A 222 -14.65 -7.08 -0.39
N ASP A 223 -13.35 -6.96 -0.18
CA ASP A 223 -12.52 -8.11 0.17
C ASP A 223 -12.82 -8.63 1.58
N VAL A 224 -13.11 -7.75 2.54
CA VAL A 224 -13.59 -8.16 3.87
C VAL A 224 -14.94 -8.88 3.77
N GLU A 225 -15.87 -8.36 2.97
CA GLU A 225 -17.19 -9.01 2.74
C GLU A 225 -17.03 -10.38 2.10
N LYS A 226 -16.20 -10.53 1.06
CA LYS A 226 -15.90 -11.84 0.46
C LYS A 226 -15.33 -12.82 1.48
N LEU A 227 -14.40 -12.37 2.34
CA LEU A 227 -13.82 -13.22 3.36
C LEU A 227 -14.87 -13.69 4.41
N LEU A 228 -15.96 -12.97 4.62
CA LEU A 228 -17.03 -13.42 5.50
C LEU A 228 -17.83 -14.59 4.92
N ASP A 229 -17.93 -14.68 3.59
CA ASP A 229 -18.69 -15.69 2.88
C ASP A 229 -17.94 -17.04 2.77
N PHE A 230 -16.63 -17.08 3.08
CA PHE A 230 -15.79 -18.28 3.17
C PHE A 230 -15.71 -18.79 4.62
#